data_e54067f2a4528b5fb9365dd14f688779
#
_entry.id   e54067f2a4528b5fb9365dd14f688779
#
_cell.length_a   1.000
_cell.length_b   1.000
_cell.length_c   1.000
_cell.angle_alpha   90.00
_cell.angle_beta   90.00
_cell.angle_gamma   90.00
#
_symmetry.space_group_name_H-M   'P 1'
#
loop_
_entity.id
_entity.type
_entity.pdbx_description
1 polymer ?
#
loop_
_entity_poly.entity_id
_entity_poly.type
_entity_poly.pdbx_seq_one_letter_code
_entity_poly.pdbx_strand_id
1 'polypeptide(L)'
;LPRTLADLNLEWIVWDGDQDKLVKKGKLKEPKGDVIDADKIDIAIIPALHVTRDGYRLGQGGGSYDRALVKMRAFRIALIYPGEITSEPFPVEAHDQKLNAVATPELIVRF
;
A
#
# COMPACT_ATOMS: atom_id res chain seq x y z
N LEU A 1 4.82 1.85 9.47
CA LEU A 1 3.41 1.52 9.25
C LEU A 1 2.58 2.77 8.99
N PRO A 2 1.51 2.68 8.19
CA PRO A 2 0.63 3.82 7.94
C PRO A 2 -0.34 4.07 9.09
N ARG A 3 -0.74 5.33 9.23
CA ARG A 3 -1.84 5.76 10.08
C ARG A 3 -2.77 6.65 9.26
N THR A 4 -4.07 6.37 9.30
CA THR A 4 -5.07 7.10 8.53
C THR A 4 -5.50 8.36 9.26
N LEU A 5 -5.45 9.49 8.57
CA LEU A 5 -5.92 10.77 9.06
C LEU A 5 -7.43 10.95 8.83
N ALA A 6 -8.03 11.98 9.44
CA ALA A 6 -9.46 12.24 9.31
C ALA A 6 -9.93 12.47 7.87
N ASP A 7 -9.05 13.00 7.01
CA ASP A 7 -9.31 13.25 5.58
C ASP A 7 -9.01 12.04 4.69
N LEU A 8 -8.77 10.86 5.28
CA LEU A 8 -8.38 9.61 4.62
C LEU A 8 -6.99 9.61 4.00
N ASN A 9 -6.20 10.64 4.19
CA ASN A 9 -4.79 10.62 3.84
C ASN A 9 -3.99 9.78 4.83
N LEU A 10 -2.82 9.31 4.40
CA LEU A 10 -1.93 8.50 5.22
C LEU A 10 -0.75 9.33 5.71
N GLU A 11 -0.36 9.10 6.96
CA GLU A 11 0.97 9.45 7.46
C GLU A 11 1.70 8.18 7.87
N TRP A 12 3.02 8.24 7.85
CA TRP A 12 3.86 7.07 8.10
C TRP A 12 4.50 7.18 9.47
N ILE A 13 4.36 6.11 10.25
CA ILE A 13 4.81 6.08 11.65
C ILE A 13 5.93 5.07 11.79
N VAL A 14 7.00 5.46 12.47
CA VAL A 14 8.08 4.55 12.85
C VAL A 14 7.54 3.52 13.85
N TRP A 15 7.71 2.24 13.54
CA TRP A 15 7.26 1.15 14.41
C TRP A 15 8.38 0.12 14.55
N ASP A 16 8.67 -0.25 15.80
CA ASP A 16 9.76 -1.16 16.14
C ASP A 16 9.35 -2.64 16.26
N GLY A 17 8.11 -2.95 15.91
CA GLY A 17 7.57 -4.31 16.02
C GLY A 17 6.87 -4.60 17.34
N ASP A 18 6.83 -3.67 18.29
CA ASP A 18 6.15 -3.84 19.56
C ASP A 18 4.64 -3.74 19.38
N GLN A 19 3.94 -4.85 19.64
CA GLN A 19 2.48 -4.94 19.50
C GLN A 19 1.75 -3.97 20.45
N ASP A 20 2.34 -3.62 21.60
CA ASP A 20 1.75 -2.70 22.57
C ASP A 20 1.72 -1.25 22.05
N LYS A 21 2.49 -0.96 21.01
CA LYS A 21 2.49 0.34 20.32
C LYS A 21 1.49 0.41 19.17
N LEU A 22 0.61 -0.56 19.03
CA LEU A 22 -0.51 -0.54 18.11
C LEU A 22 -1.79 -0.21 18.84
N VAL A 23 -2.56 0.73 18.29
CA VAL A 23 -3.84 1.17 18.85
C VAL A 23 -4.98 0.70 17.96
N LYS A 24 -6.00 0.10 18.57
CA LYS A 24 -7.17 -0.37 17.84
C LYS A 24 -7.95 0.82 17.29
N LYS A 25 -8.22 0.77 15.97
CA LYS A 25 -9.06 1.74 15.27
C LYS A 25 -10.02 0.99 14.35
N GLY A 26 -11.27 0.84 14.77
CA GLY A 26 -12.24 -0.01 14.08
C GLY A 26 -11.77 -1.47 14.06
N LYS A 27 -11.67 -2.07 12.88
CA LYS A 27 -11.21 -3.44 12.67
C LYS A 27 -9.68 -3.56 12.55
N LEU A 28 -8.98 -2.45 12.46
CA LEU A 28 -7.53 -2.40 12.26
C LEU A 28 -6.85 -1.93 13.53
N LYS A 29 -5.56 -2.22 13.62
CA LYS A 29 -4.66 -1.60 14.60
C LYS A 29 -3.71 -0.67 13.85
N GLU A 30 -3.50 0.52 14.38
CA GLU A 30 -2.61 1.51 13.80
C GLU A 30 -1.47 1.85 14.77
N PRO A 31 -0.27 2.18 14.24
CA PRO A 31 0.86 2.50 15.09
C PRO A 31 0.69 3.84 15.77
N LYS A 32 1.24 3.94 16.97
CA LYS A 32 1.52 5.22 17.64
C LYS A 32 3.03 5.40 17.69
N GLY A 33 3.49 6.62 17.50
CA GLY A 33 4.91 6.95 17.48
C GLY A 33 5.19 8.16 16.59
N ASP A 34 6.46 8.31 16.24
CA ASP A 34 6.90 9.46 15.47
C ASP A 34 6.56 9.34 14.00
N VAL A 35 6.15 10.44 13.39
CA VAL A 35 5.91 10.52 11.95
C VAL A 35 7.25 10.56 11.23
N ILE A 36 7.39 9.75 10.18
CA ILE A 36 8.54 9.78 9.28
C ILE A 36 8.12 10.39 7.92
N ASP A 37 9.02 11.14 7.32
CA ASP A 37 8.84 11.67 5.98
C ASP A 37 8.76 10.51 4.97
N ALA A 38 7.75 10.54 4.10
CA ALA A 38 7.54 9.54 3.07
C ALA A 38 8.74 9.39 2.12
N ASP A 39 9.50 10.47 1.87
CA ASP A 39 10.71 10.44 1.04
C ASP A 39 11.83 9.56 1.61
N LYS A 40 11.79 9.24 2.89
CA LYS A 40 12.78 8.38 3.55
C LYS A 40 12.46 6.90 3.49
N ILE A 41 11.33 6.53 2.92
CA ILE A 41 10.91 5.14 2.77
C ILE A 41 11.47 4.60 1.46
N ASP A 42 12.25 3.52 1.55
CA ASP A 42 12.90 2.91 0.39
C ASP A 42 12.00 1.89 -0.30
N ILE A 43 11.25 1.12 0.47
CA ILE A 43 10.34 0.08 -0.01
C ILE A 43 8.99 0.24 0.67
N ALA A 44 7.92 0.25 -0.13
CA ALA A 44 6.55 0.29 0.37
C ALA A 44 5.81 -0.98 -0.03
N ILE A 45 5.32 -1.71 0.95
CA ILE A 45 4.44 -2.85 0.74
C ILE A 45 3.01 -2.34 0.76
N ILE A 46 2.33 -2.43 -0.37
CA ILE A 46 1.04 -1.80 -0.60
C ILE A 46 -0.07 -2.86 -0.61
N PRO A 47 -1.15 -2.68 0.15
CA PRO A 47 -2.28 -3.61 0.11
C PRO A 47 -2.99 -3.54 -1.24
N ALA A 48 -3.47 -4.69 -1.71
CA ALA A 48 -4.24 -4.81 -2.93
C ALA A 48 -5.20 -5.97 -2.86
N LEU A 49 -6.39 -5.80 -3.41
CA LEU A 49 -7.36 -6.88 -3.57
C LEU A 49 -7.03 -7.69 -4.83
N HIS A 50 -6.70 -6.99 -5.91
CA HIS A 50 -6.24 -7.56 -7.17
C HIS A 50 -5.18 -6.66 -7.78
N VAL A 51 -4.34 -7.23 -8.64
CA VAL A 51 -3.34 -6.49 -9.41
C VAL A 51 -3.47 -6.89 -10.88
N THR A 52 -3.48 -5.92 -11.78
CA THR A 52 -3.45 -6.19 -13.22
C THR A 52 -2.04 -6.57 -13.67
N ARG A 53 -1.94 -7.16 -14.87
CA ARG A 53 -0.64 -7.53 -15.45
C ARG A 53 0.25 -6.33 -15.76
N ASP A 54 -0.31 -5.14 -15.89
CA ASP A 54 0.45 -3.89 -16.10
C ASP A 54 0.75 -3.15 -14.78
N GLY A 55 0.41 -3.72 -13.64
CA GLY A 55 0.84 -3.20 -12.35
C GLY A 55 -0.12 -2.25 -11.66
N TYR A 56 -1.36 -2.14 -12.10
CA TYR A 56 -2.38 -1.40 -11.37
C TYR A 56 -3.03 -2.26 -10.31
N ARG A 57 -3.34 -1.67 -9.16
CA ARG A 57 -3.96 -2.36 -8.05
C ARG A 57 -5.42 -1.94 -7.88
N LEU A 58 -6.25 -2.88 -7.47
CA LEU A 58 -7.59 -2.62 -6.97
C LEU A 58 -7.53 -2.48 -5.44
N GLY A 59 -7.93 -1.33 -4.93
CA GLY A 59 -8.07 -1.07 -3.49
C GLY A 59 -9.54 -1.05 -3.07
N GLN A 60 -9.77 -0.56 -1.85
CA GLN A 60 -11.12 -0.51 -1.26
C GLN A 60 -11.90 0.77 -1.58
N GLY A 61 -11.37 1.63 -2.46
CA GLY A 61 -12.08 2.79 -2.99
C GLY A 61 -11.80 4.14 -2.32
N GLY A 62 -11.08 4.17 -1.19
CA GLY A 62 -10.78 5.42 -0.48
C GLY A 62 -9.70 6.30 -1.12
N GLY A 63 -8.88 5.72 -2.01
CA GLY A 63 -7.79 6.42 -2.69
C GLY A 63 -6.62 6.83 -1.80
N SER A 64 -6.59 6.37 -0.55
CA SER A 64 -5.57 6.75 0.43
C SER A 64 -4.15 6.42 -0.03
N TYR A 65 -3.94 5.21 -0.56
CA TYR A 65 -2.64 4.77 -1.03
C TYR A 65 -2.23 5.45 -2.34
N ASP A 66 -3.15 5.68 -3.26
CA ASP A 66 -2.83 6.40 -4.49
C ASP A 66 -2.37 7.82 -4.20
N ARG A 67 -3.03 8.51 -3.27
CA ARG A 67 -2.59 9.84 -2.82
C ARG A 67 -1.24 9.81 -2.10
N ALA A 68 -1.01 8.80 -1.25
CA ALA A 68 0.26 8.66 -0.55
C ALA A 68 1.41 8.36 -1.51
N LEU A 69 1.20 7.50 -2.50
CA LEU A 69 2.24 7.07 -3.45
C LEU A 69 2.73 8.20 -4.34
N VAL A 70 1.91 9.20 -4.64
CA VAL A 70 2.34 10.39 -5.40
C VAL A 70 3.51 11.09 -4.71
N LYS A 71 3.55 11.07 -3.38
CA LYS A 71 4.56 11.74 -2.55
C LYS A 71 5.77 10.87 -2.21
N MET A 72 5.82 9.64 -2.73
CA MET A 72 6.83 8.65 -2.34
C MET A 72 7.71 8.27 -3.53
N ARG A 73 9.02 8.12 -3.27
CA ARG A 73 10.00 7.57 -4.21
C ARG A 73 10.22 6.08 -4.02
N ALA A 74 9.61 5.49 -3.00
CA ALA A 74 9.79 4.10 -2.61
C ALA A 74 9.49 3.14 -3.76
N PHE A 75 10.23 2.04 -3.79
CA PHE A 75 9.88 0.88 -4.61
C PHE A 75 8.58 0.27 -4.08
N ARG A 76 7.59 0.09 -4.94
CA ARG A 76 6.22 -0.27 -4.57
C ARG A 76 5.95 -1.71 -4.94
N ILE A 77 5.65 -2.53 -3.95
CA ILE A 77 5.35 -3.93 -4.15
C ILE A 77 4.07 -4.32 -3.42
N ALA A 78 3.20 -5.08 -4.07
CA ALA A 78 2.05 -5.70 -3.42
C ALA A 78 2.34 -7.17 -3.13
N LEU A 79 1.78 -7.67 -2.02
CA LEU A 79 1.80 -9.08 -1.67
C LEU A 79 0.39 -9.61 -1.87
N ILE A 80 0.24 -10.61 -2.73
CA ILE A 80 -1.07 -11.19 -3.10
C ILE A 80 -0.95 -12.69 -3.28
N TYR A 81 -2.09 -13.35 -3.39
CA TYR A 81 -2.17 -14.75 -3.81
C TYR A 81 -2.22 -14.86 -5.34
N PRO A 82 -1.80 -16.00 -5.92
CA PRO A 82 -1.72 -16.14 -7.38
C PRO A 82 -3.02 -15.82 -8.12
N GLY A 83 -4.16 -16.21 -7.58
CA GLY A 83 -5.47 -15.93 -8.18
C GLY A 83 -5.92 -14.48 -8.17
N GLU A 84 -5.16 -13.61 -7.53
CA GLU A 84 -5.46 -12.17 -7.42
C GLU A 84 -4.73 -11.33 -8.47
N ILE A 85 -3.89 -11.96 -9.31
CA ILE A 85 -3.38 -11.33 -10.51
C ILE A 85 -4.40 -11.55 -11.63
N THR A 86 -4.94 -10.47 -12.18
CA THR A 86 -5.95 -10.55 -13.22
C THR A 86 -5.41 -10.09 -14.58
N SER A 87 -5.78 -10.81 -15.64
CA SER A 87 -5.58 -10.36 -17.02
C SER A 87 -6.72 -9.48 -17.50
N GLU A 88 -7.85 -9.49 -16.79
CA GLU A 88 -8.98 -8.65 -17.12
C GLU A 88 -8.76 -7.23 -16.59
N PRO A 89 -8.91 -6.21 -17.45
CA PRO A 89 -8.78 -4.84 -16.99
C PRO A 89 -9.94 -4.46 -16.07
N PHE A 90 -9.64 -3.73 -15.03
CA PHE A 90 -10.65 -3.00 -14.28
C PHE A 90 -10.45 -1.50 -14.53
N PRO A 91 -11.46 -0.65 -14.23
CA PRO A 91 -11.36 0.78 -14.49
C PRO A 91 -10.15 1.39 -13.77
N VAL A 92 -9.30 2.08 -14.54
CA VAL A 92 -8.13 2.81 -14.04
C VAL A 92 -8.35 4.28 -14.32
N GLU A 93 -8.18 5.09 -13.28
CA GLU A 93 -8.30 6.54 -13.38
C GLU A 93 -6.92 7.19 -13.47
N ALA A 94 -6.87 8.44 -13.92
CA ALA A 94 -5.60 9.16 -14.14
C ALA A 94 -4.75 9.31 -12.86
N HIS A 95 -5.39 9.31 -11.67
CA HIS A 95 -4.70 9.43 -10.39
C HIS A 95 -4.22 8.10 -9.81
N ASP A 96 -4.62 6.97 -10.40
CA ASP A 96 -4.22 5.65 -9.94
C ASP A 96 -2.71 5.46 -10.13
N GLN A 97 -2.03 4.98 -9.09
CA GLN A 97 -0.59 4.83 -9.09
C GLN A 97 -0.20 3.39 -9.39
N LYS A 98 0.76 3.25 -10.29
CA LYS A 98 1.28 1.95 -10.72
C LYS A 98 2.24 1.38 -9.68
N LEU A 99 2.19 0.06 -9.49
CA LEU A 99 3.17 -0.69 -8.71
C LEU A 99 4.42 -0.97 -9.53
N ASN A 100 5.55 -1.17 -8.85
CA ASN A 100 6.79 -1.64 -9.47
C ASN A 100 6.86 -3.16 -9.57
N ALA A 101 6.23 -3.85 -8.63
CA ALA A 101 6.25 -5.30 -8.58
C ALA A 101 5.05 -5.85 -7.81
N VAL A 102 4.84 -7.14 -7.97
CA VAL A 102 3.90 -7.92 -7.17
C VAL A 102 4.59 -9.23 -6.77
N ALA A 103 4.36 -9.67 -5.55
CA ALA A 103 4.87 -10.94 -5.05
C ALA A 103 3.74 -11.86 -4.64
N THR A 104 3.86 -13.13 -5.00
CA THR A 104 3.04 -14.22 -4.48
C THR A 104 3.93 -15.15 -3.68
N PRO A 105 3.39 -16.17 -2.99
CA PRO A 105 4.22 -17.16 -2.30
C PRO A 105 5.21 -17.88 -3.20
N GLU A 106 5.01 -17.90 -4.52
CA GLU A 106 5.79 -18.68 -5.47
C GLU A 106 6.75 -17.85 -6.31
N LEU A 107 6.42 -16.57 -6.58
CA LEU A 107 7.21 -15.76 -7.50
C LEU A 107 7.04 -14.25 -7.26
N ILE A 108 7.98 -13.49 -7.82
CA ILE A 108 7.93 -12.03 -7.89
C ILE A 108 7.88 -11.64 -9.35
N VAL A 109 6.93 -10.78 -9.70
CA VAL A 109 6.82 -10.19 -11.04
C VAL A 109 7.12 -8.70 -10.95
N ARG A 110 8.09 -8.23 -11.74
CA ARG A 110 8.39 -6.80 -11.89
C ARG A 110 7.66 -6.27 -13.13
N PHE A 111 7.10 -5.10 -12.98
CA PHE A 111 6.40 -4.44 -14.08
C PHE A 111 7.30 -3.51 -14.87
#